data_782ea3b06db31a3bbcc29f6976cbb00d
#
_entry.id   782ea3b06db31a3bbcc29f6976cbb00d
#
_cell.length_a   1.000
_cell.length_b   1.000
_cell.length_c   1.000
_cell.angle_alpha   90.00
_cell.angle_beta   90.00
_cell.angle_gamma   90.00
#
_symmetry.space_group_name_H-M   'P 1'
#
loop_
_entity.id
_entity.type
_entity.pdbx_description
1 polymer ?
#
loop_
_entity_poly.entity_id
_entity_poly.type
_entity_poly.pdbx_seq_one_letter_code
_entity_poly.pdbx_strand_id
1 'polypeptide(L)'
;MCLAARIRYLPIDSSKIRFMSKPESAPELSIVIPCFNEADGVEALATALEPVLGELEIDGHELVLIDDGSTDGTFAALESWRTRSDAVHPIRLARNFGKEAAMTCGLHFARGQAVIILDADLQDPPALIPEMIQKWRAGADMVLAHRKLRNEDGWFKRLTAAAFYRVMGVLAGNRVPSNVGDFRLMDRRVVDALLHLPEKTRFMKGLMNYVGFTVATIDYVRPGRHSGQSRWSVWKLWNLALEGITSFSTAPLRAWGYLGFVFALVALLYASWIVLRTLLYGVDVPGYASLATLVLFFSGLQMISIGILGEYLARIFIETKNRPLYVVERMEGFDADWVVGQSSRLVGNVVLPRGYDSSAPPQLDP
;
A
#
# COMPACT_ATOMS: atom_id res chain seq x y z
N MET A 1 -10.28 34.50 -22.23
CA MET A 1 -11.12 33.38 -22.72
C MET A 1 -10.50 32.11 -22.21
N CYS A 2 -11.04 31.58 -21.10
CA CYS A 2 -10.55 30.38 -20.42
C CYS A 2 -11.23 29.14 -21.04
N LEU A 3 -10.47 28.31 -21.74
CA LEU A 3 -10.93 26.99 -22.18
C LEU A 3 -10.80 26.00 -21.02
N ALA A 4 -11.82 25.87 -20.19
CA ALA A 4 -11.95 24.77 -19.24
C ALA A 4 -12.30 23.50 -20.01
N ALA A 5 -11.31 22.67 -20.33
CA ALA A 5 -11.54 21.33 -20.83
C ALA A 5 -12.21 20.50 -19.70
N ARG A 6 -13.53 20.38 -19.77
CA ARG A 6 -14.30 19.39 -19.01
C ARG A 6 -13.90 18.00 -19.51
N ILE A 7 -13.04 17.32 -18.75
CA ILE A 7 -12.87 15.87 -18.91
C ILE A 7 -14.22 15.25 -18.52
N ARG A 8 -15.02 14.86 -19.54
CA ARG A 8 -16.19 14.01 -19.33
C ARG A 8 -15.66 12.63 -18.93
N TYR A 9 -15.81 12.29 -17.67
CA TYR A 9 -15.77 10.90 -17.27
C TYR A 9 -16.91 10.21 -18.04
N LEU A 10 -16.54 9.31 -18.95
CA LEU A 10 -17.53 8.38 -19.53
C LEU A 10 -18.08 7.56 -18.37
N PRO A 11 -19.41 7.47 -18.22
CA PRO A 11 -19.98 6.60 -17.20
C PRO A 11 -19.49 5.19 -17.49
N ILE A 12 -18.83 4.58 -16.52
CA ILE A 12 -18.48 3.16 -16.55
C ILE A 12 -19.83 2.44 -16.62
N ASP A 13 -20.08 1.76 -17.72
CA ASP A 13 -21.28 0.95 -17.91
C ASP A 13 -21.27 -0.17 -16.86
N SER A 14 -22.01 0.03 -15.77
CA SER A 14 -22.13 -0.92 -14.67
C SER A 14 -22.65 -2.28 -15.10
N SER A 15 -23.28 -2.40 -16.27
CA SER A 15 -23.73 -3.67 -16.84
C SER A 15 -22.57 -4.54 -17.38
N LYS A 16 -21.39 -3.94 -17.63
CA LYS A 16 -20.19 -4.63 -18.10
C LYS A 16 -19.24 -5.05 -16.96
N ILE A 17 -19.46 -4.56 -15.75
CA ILE A 17 -18.79 -5.10 -14.57
C ILE A 17 -19.53 -6.40 -14.23
N ARG A 18 -19.10 -7.49 -14.85
CA ARG A 18 -19.59 -8.82 -14.49
C ARG A 18 -18.97 -9.16 -13.14
N PHE A 19 -19.68 -8.81 -12.06
CA PHE A 19 -19.38 -9.41 -10.75
C PHE A 19 -19.52 -10.92 -10.93
N MET A 20 -18.46 -11.64 -10.57
CA MET A 20 -18.47 -13.10 -10.71
C MET A 20 -19.62 -13.68 -9.92
N SER A 21 -20.33 -14.62 -10.55
CA SER A 21 -21.13 -15.58 -9.82
C SER A 21 -20.25 -16.23 -8.75
N LYS A 22 -20.71 -16.19 -7.49
CA LYS A 22 -20.12 -16.86 -6.33
C LYS A 22 -19.72 -18.27 -6.75
N PRO A 23 -18.46 -18.72 -6.58
CA PRO A 23 -18.17 -20.15 -6.62
C PRO A 23 -19.07 -20.77 -5.55
N GLU A 24 -19.76 -21.87 -5.85
CA GLU A 24 -20.70 -22.53 -4.93
C GLU A 24 -20.08 -22.90 -3.57
N SER A 25 -18.76 -22.82 -3.44
CA SER A 25 -17.95 -23.17 -2.25
C SER A 25 -17.10 -22.05 -1.66
N ALA A 26 -17.30 -20.77 -2.06
CA ALA A 26 -16.48 -19.67 -1.50
C ALA A 26 -16.87 -19.37 -0.05
N PRO A 27 -15.90 -19.27 0.89
CA PRO A 27 -16.19 -18.96 2.28
C PRO A 27 -16.76 -17.53 2.42
N GLU A 28 -17.44 -17.25 3.51
CA GLU A 28 -17.91 -15.91 3.80
C GLU A 28 -16.74 -14.98 4.15
N LEU A 29 -15.74 -15.49 4.87
CA LEU A 29 -14.61 -14.71 5.38
C LEU A 29 -13.25 -15.26 4.93
N SER A 30 -12.37 -14.39 4.43
CA SER A 30 -10.93 -14.65 4.32
C SER A 30 -10.15 -13.77 5.28
N ILE A 31 -9.13 -14.32 5.93
CA ILE A 31 -8.17 -13.56 6.73
C ILE A 31 -6.80 -13.67 6.08
N VAL A 32 -6.27 -12.55 5.65
CA VAL A 32 -4.97 -12.41 5.00
C VAL A 32 -3.93 -11.98 6.02
N ILE A 33 -2.89 -12.78 6.20
CA ILE A 33 -1.86 -12.57 7.22
C ILE A 33 -0.48 -12.63 6.58
N PRO A 34 0.18 -11.48 6.35
CA PRO A 34 1.57 -11.45 5.90
C PRO A 34 2.50 -11.79 7.07
N CYS A 35 3.42 -12.73 6.85
CA CYS A 35 4.41 -13.20 7.81
C CYS A 35 5.84 -12.99 7.27
N PHE A 36 6.77 -12.55 8.11
CA PHE A 36 8.19 -12.48 7.75
C PHE A 36 9.07 -12.65 8.99
N ASN A 37 9.75 -13.80 9.11
CA ASN A 37 10.56 -14.19 10.26
C ASN A 37 9.76 -14.13 11.58
N GLU A 38 8.64 -14.87 11.59
CA GLU A 38 7.67 -14.92 12.70
C GLU A 38 7.47 -16.38 13.20
N ALA A 39 8.47 -17.26 13.04
CA ALA A 39 8.36 -18.68 13.38
C ALA A 39 7.81 -18.90 14.81
N ASP A 40 8.34 -18.15 15.79
CA ASP A 40 7.94 -18.24 17.19
C ASP A 40 6.54 -17.66 17.46
N GLY A 41 6.03 -16.82 16.56
CA GLY A 41 4.72 -16.16 16.68
C GLY A 41 3.55 -16.96 16.12
N VAL A 42 3.80 -17.91 15.21
CA VAL A 42 2.74 -18.62 14.47
C VAL A 42 1.81 -19.40 15.42
N GLU A 43 2.34 -20.09 16.42
CA GLU A 43 1.51 -20.86 17.37
C GLU A 43 0.67 -19.94 18.27
N ALA A 44 1.23 -18.81 18.70
CA ALA A 44 0.48 -17.80 19.46
C ALA A 44 -0.64 -17.20 18.62
N LEU A 45 -0.39 -16.96 17.32
CA LEU A 45 -1.38 -16.48 16.37
C LEU A 45 -2.52 -17.47 16.17
N ALA A 46 -2.21 -18.77 16.00
CA ALA A 46 -3.19 -19.83 15.90
C ALA A 46 -4.06 -19.89 17.15
N THR A 47 -3.44 -19.93 18.33
CA THR A 47 -4.13 -19.96 19.63
C THR A 47 -5.06 -18.75 19.84
N ALA A 48 -4.70 -17.59 19.32
CA ALA A 48 -5.50 -16.37 19.44
C ALA A 48 -6.66 -16.31 18.45
N LEU A 49 -6.49 -16.88 17.23
CA LEU A 49 -7.48 -16.80 16.16
C LEU A 49 -8.52 -17.90 16.20
N GLU A 50 -8.11 -19.16 16.42
CA GLU A 50 -8.99 -20.33 16.33
C GLU A 50 -10.23 -20.22 17.22
N PRO A 51 -10.15 -19.80 18.50
CA PRO A 51 -11.34 -19.64 19.33
C PRO A 51 -12.31 -18.60 18.77
N VAL A 52 -11.77 -17.43 18.32
CA VAL A 52 -12.58 -16.36 17.76
C VAL A 52 -13.32 -16.83 16.52
N LEU A 53 -12.64 -17.55 15.62
CA LEU A 53 -13.22 -18.05 14.38
C LEU A 53 -14.24 -19.17 14.63
N GLY A 54 -14.01 -20.01 15.65
CA GLY A 54 -14.93 -21.09 16.03
C GLY A 54 -16.26 -20.60 16.63
N GLU A 55 -16.27 -19.37 17.20
CA GLU A 55 -17.48 -18.75 17.76
C GLU A 55 -18.25 -17.89 16.72
N LEU A 56 -17.70 -17.69 15.51
CA LEU A 56 -18.37 -16.89 14.49
C LEU A 56 -19.51 -17.64 13.80
N GLU A 57 -20.67 -17.03 13.75
CA GLU A 57 -21.81 -17.49 12.94
C GLU A 57 -21.64 -17.04 11.47
N ILE A 58 -20.77 -17.76 10.71
CA ILE A 58 -20.43 -17.46 9.31
C ILE A 58 -20.45 -18.72 8.43
N ASP A 59 -20.70 -18.55 7.15
CA ASP A 59 -20.67 -19.62 6.13
C ASP A 59 -19.21 -19.94 5.71
N GLY A 60 -18.42 -20.47 6.65
CA GLY A 60 -17.05 -20.85 6.44
C GLY A 60 -16.05 -19.68 6.44
N HIS A 61 -14.81 -20.02 6.72
CA HIS A 61 -13.68 -19.09 6.70
C HIS A 61 -12.44 -19.74 6.11
N GLU A 62 -11.49 -18.92 5.69
CA GLU A 62 -10.15 -19.35 5.30
C GLU A 62 -9.09 -18.39 5.84
N LEU A 63 -7.90 -18.94 6.10
CA LEU A 63 -6.70 -18.20 6.51
C LEU A 63 -5.68 -18.26 5.39
N VAL A 64 -5.43 -17.15 4.72
CA VAL A 64 -4.42 -17.02 3.66
C VAL A 64 -3.17 -16.44 4.30
N LEU A 65 -2.18 -17.30 4.57
CA LEU A 65 -0.96 -16.97 5.29
C LEU A 65 0.20 -16.81 4.30
N ILE A 66 0.78 -15.62 4.21
CA ILE A 66 1.79 -15.31 3.22
C ILE A 66 3.17 -15.19 3.88
N ASP A 67 4.02 -16.19 3.67
CA ASP A 67 5.43 -16.11 4.04
C ASP A 67 6.20 -15.29 3.01
N ASP A 68 6.61 -14.09 3.37
CA ASP A 68 7.37 -13.17 2.50
C ASP A 68 8.86 -13.55 2.41
N GLY A 69 9.13 -14.82 2.10
CA GLY A 69 10.48 -15.35 1.91
C GLY A 69 11.30 -15.35 3.20
N SER A 70 10.73 -15.84 4.30
CA SER A 70 11.41 -15.95 5.59
C SER A 70 12.64 -16.85 5.52
N THR A 71 13.62 -16.54 6.34
CA THR A 71 14.89 -17.30 6.47
C THR A 71 14.93 -18.16 7.72
N ASP A 72 13.91 -18.09 8.57
CA ASP A 72 13.70 -18.91 9.77
C ASP A 72 12.73 -20.08 9.50
N GLY A 73 12.17 -20.67 10.53
CA GLY A 73 11.19 -21.75 10.46
C GLY A 73 9.75 -21.33 10.16
N THR A 74 9.49 -20.07 9.78
CA THR A 74 8.11 -19.55 9.62
C THR A 74 7.26 -20.40 8.70
N PHE A 75 7.74 -20.71 7.49
CA PHE A 75 6.93 -21.49 6.55
C PHE A 75 6.62 -22.90 7.06
N ALA A 76 7.58 -23.59 7.69
CA ALA A 76 7.37 -24.90 8.30
C ALA A 76 6.33 -24.85 9.43
N ALA A 77 6.29 -23.78 10.22
CA ALA A 77 5.27 -23.58 11.23
C ALA A 77 3.87 -23.36 10.60
N LEU A 78 3.78 -22.64 9.48
CA LEU A 78 2.53 -22.47 8.73
C LEU A 78 2.04 -23.78 8.11
N GLU A 79 2.94 -24.61 7.56
CA GLU A 79 2.62 -25.97 7.07
C GLU A 79 2.11 -26.86 8.21
N SER A 80 2.74 -26.81 9.39
CA SER A 80 2.28 -27.53 10.57
C SER A 80 0.87 -27.09 10.99
N TRP A 81 0.55 -25.80 10.91
CA TRP A 81 -0.81 -25.32 11.17
C TRP A 81 -1.80 -25.84 10.12
N ARG A 82 -1.42 -25.86 8.86
CA ARG A 82 -2.22 -26.45 7.77
C ARG A 82 -2.61 -27.91 8.04
N THR A 83 -1.69 -28.73 8.57
CA THR A 83 -2.00 -30.14 8.87
C THR A 83 -3.08 -30.31 9.95
N ARG A 84 -3.33 -29.28 10.78
CA ARG A 84 -4.35 -29.27 11.84
C ARG A 84 -5.68 -28.66 11.40
N SER A 85 -5.67 -27.84 10.33
CA SER A 85 -6.86 -27.11 9.88
C SER A 85 -6.87 -26.93 8.37
N ASP A 86 -7.88 -27.49 7.72
CA ASP A 86 -8.10 -27.35 6.27
C ASP A 86 -8.41 -25.93 5.83
N ALA A 87 -8.79 -25.05 6.74
CA ALA A 87 -9.03 -23.64 6.46
C ALA A 87 -7.73 -22.82 6.27
N VAL A 88 -6.56 -23.40 6.57
CA VAL A 88 -5.26 -22.71 6.48
C VAL A 88 -4.63 -22.94 5.13
N HIS A 89 -4.29 -21.86 4.43
CA HIS A 89 -3.71 -21.85 3.08
C HIS A 89 -2.39 -21.09 3.08
N PRO A 90 -1.25 -21.74 3.34
CA PRO A 90 0.05 -21.10 3.31
C PRO A 90 0.55 -20.87 1.88
N ILE A 91 1.14 -19.68 1.65
CA ILE A 91 1.79 -19.29 0.41
C ILE A 91 3.18 -18.79 0.75
N ARG A 92 4.21 -19.32 0.11
CA ARG A 92 5.58 -18.83 0.23
C ARG A 92 5.99 -18.03 -0.98
N LEU A 93 6.54 -16.86 -0.78
CA LEU A 93 7.15 -16.05 -1.83
C LEU A 93 8.62 -16.45 -2.04
N ALA A 94 9.10 -16.36 -3.27
CA ALA A 94 10.46 -16.81 -3.66
C ALA A 94 11.59 -16.01 -2.97
N ARG A 95 11.31 -14.85 -2.41
CA ARG A 95 12.19 -14.01 -1.60
C ARG A 95 11.35 -12.97 -0.87
N ASN A 96 11.97 -12.17 -0.01
CA ASN A 96 11.31 -11.00 0.56
C ASN A 96 11.03 -9.95 -0.53
N PHE A 97 9.75 -9.68 -0.75
CA PHE A 97 9.21 -8.65 -1.65
C PHE A 97 8.63 -7.45 -0.88
N GLY A 98 8.49 -7.56 0.43
CA GLY A 98 7.95 -6.54 1.33
C GLY A 98 6.48 -6.75 1.65
N LYS A 99 6.06 -6.22 2.80
CA LYS A 99 4.72 -6.39 3.37
C LYS A 99 3.58 -6.04 2.39
N GLU A 100 3.73 -4.96 1.62
CA GLU A 100 2.72 -4.51 0.65
C GLU A 100 2.51 -5.54 -0.48
N ALA A 101 3.60 -6.18 -0.92
CA ALA A 101 3.54 -7.25 -1.92
C ALA A 101 2.90 -8.52 -1.33
N ALA A 102 3.26 -8.90 -0.10
CA ALA A 102 2.68 -10.03 0.61
C ALA A 102 1.17 -9.83 0.84
N MET A 103 0.74 -8.64 1.31
CA MET A 103 -0.69 -8.30 1.42
C MET A 103 -1.40 -8.40 0.08
N THR A 104 -0.80 -7.87 -0.99
CA THR A 104 -1.37 -7.96 -2.34
C THR A 104 -1.51 -9.40 -2.80
N CYS A 105 -0.51 -10.25 -2.53
CA CYS A 105 -0.57 -11.68 -2.77
C CYS A 105 -1.77 -12.30 -2.05
N GLY A 106 -1.91 -12.07 -0.75
CA GLY A 106 -3.02 -12.59 0.03
C GLY A 106 -4.38 -12.15 -0.50
N LEU A 107 -4.53 -10.88 -0.89
CA LEU A 107 -5.77 -10.37 -1.49
C LEU A 107 -6.10 -11.04 -2.84
N HIS A 108 -5.08 -11.37 -3.66
CA HIS A 108 -5.26 -12.11 -4.91
C HIS A 108 -5.80 -13.53 -4.66
N PHE A 109 -5.32 -14.20 -3.61
CA PHE A 109 -5.67 -15.59 -3.32
C PHE A 109 -6.83 -15.74 -2.34
N ALA A 110 -7.28 -14.67 -1.68
CA ALA A 110 -8.46 -14.66 -0.84
C ALA A 110 -9.75 -14.84 -1.65
N ARG A 111 -10.64 -15.79 -1.23
CA ARG A 111 -11.90 -16.15 -1.91
C ARG A 111 -13.13 -15.59 -1.23
N GLY A 112 -13.04 -15.20 0.04
CA GLY A 112 -14.15 -14.77 0.89
C GLY A 112 -14.93 -13.57 0.35
N GLN A 113 -16.18 -13.45 0.76
CA GLN A 113 -17.03 -12.28 0.47
C GLN A 113 -16.54 -11.05 1.24
N ALA A 114 -16.08 -11.25 2.46
CA ALA A 114 -15.34 -10.28 3.26
C ALA A 114 -13.89 -10.72 3.41
N VAL A 115 -12.95 -9.78 3.36
CA VAL A 115 -11.53 -10.05 3.54
C VAL A 115 -10.98 -9.16 4.65
N ILE A 116 -10.37 -9.78 5.64
CA ILE A 116 -9.66 -9.09 6.72
C ILE A 116 -8.15 -9.17 6.46
N ILE A 117 -7.44 -8.06 6.62
CA ILE A 117 -5.98 -8.03 6.72
C ILE A 117 -5.64 -7.95 8.20
N LEU A 118 -4.79 -8.86 8.68
CA LEU A 118 -4.33 -8.92 10.06
C LEU A 118 -2.82 -9.10 10.11
N ASP A 119 -2.13 -8.35 10.99
CA ASP A 119 -0.69 -8.52 11.21
C ASP A 119 -0.41 -9.74 12.10
N ALA A 120 0.65 -10.50 11.79
CA ALA A 120 1.03 -11.71 12.53
C ALA A 120 1.49 -11.44 13.98
N ASP A 121 1.87 -10.20 14.31
CA ASP A 121 2.47 -9.80 15.60
C ASP A 121 1.45 -9.65 16.75
N LEU A 122 0.19 -9.97 16.55
CA LEU A 122 -0.91 -9.88 17.51
C LEU A 122 -1.08 -8.51 18.19
N GLN A 123 -0.50 -7.46 17.62
CA GLN A 123 -0.70 -6.10 18.16
C GLN A 123 -2.11 -5.57 17.90
N ASP A 124 -2.80 -6.13 16.93
CA ASP A 124 -4.19 -5.85 16.62
C ASP A 124 -5.05 -7.05 17.10
N PRO A 125 -6.00 -6.84 18.03
CA PRO A 125 -6.67 -7.93 18.70
C PRO A 125 -7.68 -8.65 17.80
N PRO A 126 -7.57 -9.98 17.57
CA PRO A 126 -8.54 -10.76 16.80
C PRO A 126 -9.98 -10.69 17.36
N ALA A 127 -10.15 -10.38 18.64
CA ALA A 127 -11.44 -10.22 19.29
C ALA A 127 -12.33 -9.11 18.67
N LEU A 128 -11.78 -8.24 17.80
CA LEU A 128 -12.56 -7.25 17.05
C LEU A 128 -13.24 -7.82 15.80
N ILE A 129 -12.85 -8.99 15.33
CA ILE A 129 -13.37 -9.62 14.11
C ILE A 129 -14.91 -9.75 14.12
N PRO A 130 -15.55 -10.21 15.21
CA PRO A 130 -17.01 -10.30 15.27
C PRO A 130 -17.70 -8.95 15.07
N GLU A 131 -17.20 -7.88 15.69
CA GLU A 131 -17.75 -6.52 15.52
C GLU A 131 -17.52 -6.00 14.10
N MET A 132 -16.38 -6.32 13.48
CA MET A 132 -16.11 -5.96 12.07
C MET A 132 -17.13 -6.61 11.14
N ILE A 133 -17.41 -7.90 11.30
CA ILE A 133 -18.40 -8.63 10.51
C ILE A 133 -19.79 -8.05 10.71
N GLN A 134 -20.16 -7.71 11.93
CA GLN A 134 -21.45 -7.09 12.22
C GLN A 134 -21.64 -5.76 11.47
N LYS A 135 -20.62 -4.89 11.48
CA LYS A 135 -20.66 -3.61 10.74
C LYS A 135 -20.69 -3.80 9.23
N TRP A 136 -19.97 -4.78 8.70
CA TRP A 136 -20.01 -5.15 7.30
C TRP A 136 -21.40 -5.66 6.89
N ARG A 137 -21.98 -6.57 7.64
CA ARG A 137 -23.36 -7.07 7.42
C ARG A 137 -24.41 -5.95 7.55
N ALA A 138 -24.11 -4.91 8.32
CA ALA A 138 -24.95 -3.69 8.42
C ALA A 138 -24.81 -2.76 7.20
N GLY A 139 -23.97 -3.10 6.20
CA GLY A 139 -23.84 -2.38 4.93
C GLY A 139 -22.58 -1.51 4.79
N ALA A 140 -21.60 -1.62 5.69
CA ALA A 140 -20.32 -0.96 5.49
C ALA A 140 -19.47 -1.75 4.47
N ASP A 141 -18.92 -1.08 3.45
CA ASP A 141 -18.02 -1.71 2.48
C ASP A 141 -16.62 -1.97 3.06
N MET A 142 -16.22 -1.14 4.03
CA MET A 142 -14.94 -1.25 4.71
C MET A 142 -15.09 -0.94 6.20
N VAL A 143 -14.46 -1.75 7.06
CA VAL A 143 -14.45 -1.53 8.52
C VAL A 143 -13.01 -1.37 8.99
N LEU A 144 -12.68 -0.22 9.53
CA LEU A 144 -11.33 0.14 9.98
C LEU A 144 -11.22 0.02 11.50
N ALA A 145 -10.16 -0.64 11.96
CA ALA A 145 -9.77 -0.60 13.35
C ALA A 145 -8.98 0.70 13.63
N HIS A 146 -9.60 1.63 14.35
CA HIS A 146 -9.03 2.92 14.70
C HIS A 146 -8.41 2.87 16.11
N ARG A 147 -7.11 3.19 16.19
CA ARG A 147 -6.36 3.18 17.44
C ARG A 147 -6.61 4.45 18.23
N LYS A 148 -7.20 4.33 19.43
CA LYS A 148 -7.20 5.44 20.39
C LYS A 148 -5.78 5.70 20.88
N LEU A 149 -5.28 6.92 20.65
CA LEU A 149 -3.94 7.33 21.09
C LEU A 149 -3.84 7.23 22.62
N ARG A 150 -2.81 6.53 23.13
CA ARG A 150 -2.37 6.73 24.50
C ARG A 150 -1.71 8.11 24.62
N ASN A 151 -1.99 8.82 25.70
CA ASN A 151 -1.43 10.16 25.99
C ASN A 151 0.10 10.20 26.19
N GLU A 152 0.80 9.10 25.97
CA GLU A 152 2.24 8.93 26.25
C GLU A 152 3.16 9.36 25.09
N ASP A 153 2.62 9.69 23.91
CA ASP A 153 3.45 10.16 22.80
C ASP A 153 3.89 11.61 23.02
N GLY A 154 5.22 11.84 23.07
CA GLY A 154 5.82 13.16 23.25
C GLY A 154 5.30 14.17 22.21
N TRP A 155 5.17 15.45 22.62
CA TRP A 155 4.59 16.54 21.82
C TRP A 155 5.24 16.70 20.43
N PHE A 156 6.54 16.46 20.31
CA PHE A 156 7.29 16.58 19.06
C PHE A 156 6.87 15.50 18.05
N LYS A 157 6.67 14.25 18.50
CA LYS A 157 6.20 13.14 17.66
C LYS A 157 4.75 13.37 17.20
N ARG A 158 3.92 13.95 18.05
CA ARG A 158 2.53 14.35 17.69
C ARG A 158 2.51 15.47 16.66
N LEU A 159 3.38 16.47 16.80
CA LEU A 159 3.46 17.60 15.86
C LEU A 159 3.95 17.16 14.46
N THR A 160 5.01 16.35 14.42
CA THR A 160 5.54 15.82 13.14
C THR A 160 4.54 14.90 12.44
N ALA A 161 3.85 14.02 13.17
CA ALA A 161 2.80 13.18 12.63
C ALA A 161 1.61 14.01 12.12
N ALA A 162 1.15 15.01 12.90
CA ALA A 162 0.06 15.89 12.48
C ALA A 162 0.43 16.71 11.22
N ALA A 163 1.67 17.22 11.15
CA ALA A 163 2.17 17.91 9.96
C ALA A 163 2.20 16.98 8.74
N PHE A 164 2.71 15.75 8.89
CA PHE A 164 2.72 14.74 7.84
C PHE A 164 1.31 14.44 7.31
N TYR A 165 0.35 14.12 8.20
CA TYR A 165 -1.02 13.82 7.78
C TYR A 165 -1.74 15.03 7.17
N ARG A 166 -1.43 16.26 7.63
CA ARG A 166 -1.99 17.48 7.03
C ARG A 166 -1.45 17.69 5.61
N VAL A 167 -0.14 17.52 5.41
CA VAL A 167 0.50 17.61 4.08
C VAL A 167 -0.05 16.52 3.16
N MET A 168 -0.12 15.28 3.61
CA MET A 168 -0.70 14.17 2.84
C MET A 168 -2.18 14.42 2.50
N GLY A 169 -2.99 14.92 3.42
CA GLY A 169 -4.39 15.23 3.18
C GLY A 169 -4.60 16.32 2.12
N VAL A 170 -3.73 17.34 2.09
CA VAL A 170 -3.76 18.41 1.07
C VAL A 170 -3.25 17.91 -0.29
N LEU A 171 -2.18 17.10 -0.30
CA LEU A 171 -1.51 16.67 -1.53
C LEU A 171 -2.21 15.49 -2.20
N ALA A 172 -2.76 14.56 -1.42
CA ALA A 172 -3.45 13.37 -1.94
C ALA A 172 -4.95 13.61 -2.26
N GLY A 173 -5.47 14.80 -1.95
CA GLY A 173 -6.89 15.14 -2.21
C GLY A 173 -7.91 14.37 -1.37
N ASN A 174 -7.48 13.36 -0.61
CA ASN A 174 -8.31 12.55 0.28
C ASN A 174 -7.68 12.49 1.66
N ARG A 175 -8.48 12.63 2.71
CA ARG A 175 -8.01 12.52 4.09
C ARG A 175 -7.74 11.04 4.41
N VAL A 176 -6.47 10.63 4.35
CA VAL A 176 -6.08 9.34 4.93
C VAL A 176 -6.39 9.39 6.43
N PRO A 177 -7.27 8.53 6.96
CA PRO A 177 -7.59 8.56 8.38
C PRO A 177 -6.30 8.37 9.20
N SER A 178 -6.04 9.30 10.12
CA SER A 178 -4.91 9.17 11.05
C SER A 178 -5.18 8.01 12.02
N ASN A 179 -4.11 7.35 12.50
CA ASN A 179 -4.18 6.27 13.49
C ASN A 179 -4.89 4.98 13.05
N VAL A 180 -5.04 4.75 11.75
CA VAL A 180 -5.56 3.49 11.21
C VAL A 180 -4.39 2.62 10.79
N GLY A 181 -4.37 1.37 11.30
CA GLY A 181 -3.44 0.31 10.91
C GLY A 181 -3.81 -0.36 9.59
N ASP A 182 -3.16 -1.48 9.33
CA ASP A 182 -3.52 -2.36 8.21
C ASP A 182 -4.72 -3.25 8.56
N PHE A 183 -5.00 -3.44 9.85
CA PHE A 183 -6.10 -4.24 10.36
C PHE A 183 -7.45 -3.63 9.98
N ARG A 184 -8.10 -4.28 9.03
CA ARG A 184 -9.40 -3.86 8.47
C ARG A 184 -10.13 -5.01 7.81
N LEU A 185 -11.44 -4.89 7.75
CA LEU A 185 -12.30 -5.73 6.92
C LEU A 185 -12.68 -4.97 5.65
N MET A 186 -12.69 -5.66 4.53
CA MET A 186 -13.08 -5.15 3.22
C MET A 186 -14.09 -6.09 2.56
N ASP A 187 -15.16 -5.55 2.02
CA ASP A 187 -16.06 -6.27 1.12
C ASP A 187 -15.32 -6.73 -0.15
N ARG A 188 -15.76 -7.81 -0.77
CA ARG A 188 -15.18 -8.33 -2.02
C ARG A 188 -15.07 -7.27 -3.10
N ARG A 189 -16.08 -6.39 -3.24
CA ARG A 189 -16.07 -5.29 -4.21
C ARG A 189 -14.90 -4.33 -4.01
N VAL A 190 -14.54 -4.07 -2.75
CA VAL A 190 -13.39 -3.23 -2.41
C VAL A 190 -12.09 -3.93 -2.80
N VAL A 191 -11.96 -5.22 -2.47
CA VAL A 191 -10.79 -6.03 -2.82
C VAL A 191 -10.62 -6.09 -4.34
N ASP A 192 -11.69 -6.38 -5.07
CA ASP A 192 -11.65 -6.45 -6.52
C ASP A 192 -11.24 -5.09 -7.13
N ALA A 193 -11.78 -3.98 -6.62
CA ALA A 193 -11.39 -2.64 -7.07
C ALA A 193 -9.91 -2.36 -6.81
N LEU A 194 -9.37 -2.75 -5.64
CA LEU A 194 -7.95 -2.61 -5.29
C LEU A 194 -7.04 -3.44 -6.20
N LEU A 195 -7.46 -4.66 -6.53
CA LEU A 195 -6.70 -5.56 -7.39
C LEU A 195 -6.65 -5.09 -8.85
N HIS A 196 -7.65 -4.31 -9.30
CA HIS A 196 -7.66 -3.70 -10.63
C HIS A 196 -6.74 -2.48 -10.76
N LEU A 197 -6.23 -1.91 -9.64
CA LEU A 197 -5.30 -0.80 -9.69
C LEU A 197 -3.93 -1.30 -10.19
N PRO A 198 -3.37 -0.68 -11.26
CA PRO A 198 -2.18 -1.20 -11.94
C PRO A 198 -0.86 -0.85 -11.27
N GLU A 199 -0.86 -0.03 -10.23
CA GLU A 199 0.34 0.50 -9.58
C GLU A 199 1.27 -0.61 -9.08
N LYS A 200 2.56 -0.52 -9.45
CA LYS A 200 3.63 -1.42 -8.99
C LYS A 200 4.22 -0.97 -7.66
N THR A 201 4.33 0.34 -7.45
CA THR A 201 4.72 0.90 -6.16
C THR A 201 3.45 1.08 -5.32
N ARG A 202 3.08 0.02 -4.59
CA ARG A 202 1.84 0.01 -3.80
C ARG A 202 2.06 0.62 -2.42
N PHE A 203 1.26 1.61 -2.09
CA PHE A 203 1.06 2.10 -0.73
C PHE A 203 -0.39 1.79 -0.35
N MET A 204 -0.61 0.59 0.21
CA MET A 204 -1.94 0.03 0.40
C MET A 204 -2.89 0.95 1.16
N LYS A 205 -2.40 1.67 2.20
CA LYS A 205 -3.22 2.65 2.95
C LYS A 205 -3.77 3.77 2.06
N GLY A 206 -2.97 4.23 1.11
CA GLY A 206 -3.38 5.24 0.14
C GLY A 206 -4.36 4.69 -0.89
N LEU A 207 -4.09 3.50 -1.45
CA LEU A 207 -4.93 2.83 -2.44
C LEU A 207 -6.31 2.49 -1.87
N MET A 208 -6.36 1.94 -0.66
CA MET A 208 -7.62 1.62 0.03
C MET A 208 -8.49 2.85 0.30
N ASN A 209 -7.87 4.02 0.51
CA ASN A 209 -8.60 5.27 0.65
C ASN A 209 -9.01 5.86 -0.70
N TYR A 210 -8.24 5.60 -1.76
CA TYR A 210 -8.52 6.08 -3.12
C TYR A 210 -9.80 5.49 -3.71
N VAL A 211 -10.10 4.22 -3.41
CA VAL A 211 -11.29 3.54 -3.98
C VAL A 211 -12.65 4.10 -3.51
N GLY A 212 -12.70 4.86 -2.42
CA GLY A 212 -13.83 5.74 -2.07
C GLY A 212 -15.12 5.04 -1.61
N PHE A 213 -15.04 3.80 -1.11
CA PHE A 213 -16.18 3.04 -0.58
C PHE A 213 -16.65 3.56 0.79
N THR A 214 -17.83 3.09 1.25
CA THR A 214 -18.37 3.45 2.57
C THR A 214 -17.55 2.83 3.69
N VAL A 215 -17.19 3.65 4.69
CA VAL A 215 -16.28 3.26 5.76
C VAL A 215 -16.96 3.36 7.11
N ALA A 216 -16.93 2.26 7.89
CA ALA A 216 -17.23 2.26 9.30
C ALA A 216 -15.94 2.14 10.11
N THR A 217 -15.94 2.60 11.37
CA THR A 217 -14.77 2.52 12.26
C THR A 217 -15.12 1.80 13.56
N ILE A 218 -14.13 1.08 14.12
CA ILE A 218 -14.16 0.48 15.44
C ILE A 218 -12.99 1.03 16.22
N ASP A 219 -13.29 1.65 17.36
CA ASP A 219 -12.26 2.21 18.23
C ASP A 219 -11.71 1.14 19.17
N TYR A 220 -10.39 0.98 19.21
CA TYR A 220 -9.76 0.08 20.17
C TYR A 220 -8.51 0.66 20.80
N VAL A 221 -8.15 0.13 21.98
CA VAL A 221 -6.90 0.46 22.67
C VAL A 221 -5.88 -0.64 22.38
N ARG A 222 -4.77 -0.26 21.77
CA ARG A 222 -3.71 -1.22 21.43
C ARG A 222 -3.06 -1.78 22.69
N PRO A 223 -2.95 -3.11 22.88
CA PRO A 223 -2.13 -3.70 23.91
C PRO A 223 -0.67 -3.24 23.78
N GLY A 224 0.07 -3.17 24.90
CA GLY A 224 1.50 -2.87 24.87
C GLY A 224 2.24 -3.98 24.10
N ARG A 225 3.33 -3.61 23.39
CA ARG A 225 4.20 -4.61 22.72
C ARG A 225 4.75 -5.61 23.74
N HIS A 226 4.61 -6.90 23.47
CA HIS A 226 5.20 -7.95 24.28
C HIS A 226 6.71 -8.12 24.04
N SER A 227 7.27 -7.68 22.88
CA SER A 227 8.70 -7.71 22.57
C SER A 227 9.04 -6.78 21.41
N GLY A 228 10.27 -6.21 21.41
CA GLY A 228 10.86 -5.46 20.33
C GLY A 228 10.90 -3.94 20.50
N GLN A 229 12.09 -3.35 20.32
CA GLN A 229 12.27 -1.89 20.23
C GLN A 229 11.95 -1.41 18.81
N SER A 230 11.18 -0.33 18.69
CA SER A 230 10.94 0.35 17.42
C SER A 230 12.25 0.96 16.89
N ARG A 231 12.88 0.31 15.92
CA ARG A 231 14.07 0.84 15.21
C ARG A 231 13.69 1.68 13.98
N TRP A 232 12.79 2.62 14.15
CA TRP A 232 12.49 3.57 13.07
C TRP A 232 13.55 4.67 13.07
N SER A 233 14.47 4.59 12.12
CA SER A 233 15.44 5.64 11.83
C SER A 233 14.71 6.85 11.20
N VAL A 234 15.15 8.07 11.51
CA VAL A 234 14.66 9.32 10.89
C VAL A 234 14.74 9.24 9.36
N TRP A 235 15.76 8.57 8.83
CA TRP A 235 15.92 8.34 7.39
C TRP A 235 14.81 7.46 6.79
N LYS A 236 14.37 6.42 7.49
CA LYS A 236 13.25 5.57 7.06
C LYS A 236 11.94 6.34 7.04
N LEU A 237 11.71 7.21 8.02
CA LEU A 237 10.53 8.08 8.07
C LEU A 237 10.53 9.10 6.92
N TRP A 238 11.70 9.68 6.60
CA TRP A 238 11.87 10.60 5.49
C TRP A 238 11.57 9.92 4.14
N ASN A 239 12.13 8.74 3.91
CA ASN A 239 11.87 7.97 2.69
C ASN A 239 10.40 7.60 2.55
N LEU A 240 9.75 7.16 3.64
CA LEU A 240 8.31 6.87 3.65
C LEU A 240 7.47 8.12 3.33
N ALA A 241 7.87 9.28 3.85
CA ALA A 241 7.20 10.54 3.54
C ALA A 241 7.35 10.94 2.07
N LEU A 242 8.56 10.85 1.52
CA LEU A 242 8.82 11.08 0.09
C LEU A 242 8.00 10.12 -0.77
N GLU A 243 8.02 8.82 -0.43
CA GLU A 243 7.27 7.80 -1.14
C GLU A 243 5.77 8.09 -1.15
N GLY A 244 5.19 8.40 0.00
CA GLY A 244 3.78 8.78 0.09
C GLY A 244 3.42 10.03 -0.71
N ILE A 245 4.23 11.09 -0.62
CA ILE A 245 3.98 12.36 -1.34
C ILE A 245 4.09 12.17 -2.85
N THR A 246 5.16 11.53 -3.32
CA THR A 246 5.43 11.40 -4.76
C THR A 246 4.57 10.34 -5.44
N SER A 247 4.01 9.36 -4.69
CA SER A 247 3.07 8.36 -5.23
C SER A 247 1.69 8.95 -5.53
N PHE A 248 1.23 9.91 -4.69
CA PHE A 248 -0.15 10.41 -4.79
C PHE A 248 -0.25 11.87 -5.24
N SER A 249 0.87 12.57 -5.43
CA SER A 249 0.84 13.98 -5.74
C SER A 249 1.93 14.41 -6.72
N THR A 250 1.54 15.21 -7.71
CA THR A 250 2.45 15.94 -8.59
C THR A 250 2.77 17.35 -8.05
N ALA A 251 2.30 17.68 -6.83
CA ALA A 251 2.47 19.02 -6.26
C ALA A 251 3.94 19.44 -6.09
N PRO A 252 4.89 18.58 -5.66
CA PRO A 252 6.29 18.94 -5.62
C PRO A 252 6.84 19.37 -6.97
N LEU A 253 6.47 18.64 -8.05
CA LEU A 253 6.89 18.97 -9.40
C LEU A 253 6.29 20.28 -9.89
N ARG A 254 5.01 20.53 -9.63
CA ARG A 254 4.33 21.79 -9.99
C ARG A 254 4.88 22.99 -9.20
N ALA A 255 5.09 22.83 -7.88
CA ALA A 255 5.66 23.88 -7.03
C ALA A 255 7.02 24.31 -7.54
N TRP A 256 7.85 23.33 -7.98
CA TRP A 256 9.15 23.61 -8.56
C TRP A 256 9.06 24.34 -9.89
N GLY A 257 8.07 23.98 -10.72
CA GLY A 257 7.78 24.71 -11.97
C GLY A 257 7.39 26.17 -11.74
N TYR A 258 6.51 26.46 -10.76
CA TYR A 258 6.14 27.82 -10.40
C TYR A 258 7.32 28.61 -9.83
N LEU A 259 8.12 27.98 -8.97
CA LEU A 259 9.32 28.60 -8.41
C LEU A 259 10.32 28.95 -9.52
N GLY A 260 10.57 28.03 -10.45
CA GLY A 260 11.40 28.24 -11.62
C GLY A 260 10.90 29.40 -12.52
N PHE A 261 9.59 29.47 -12.73
CA PHE A 261 8.99 30.59 -13.47
C PHE A 261 9.21 31.94 -12.79
N VAL A 262 9.03 32.02 -11.49
CA VAL A 262 9.29 33.25 -10.72
C VAL A 262 10.76 33.67 -10.84
N PHE A 263 11.71 32.73 -10.67
CA PHE A 263 13.13 33.02 -10.84
C PHE A 263 13.49 33.47 -12.26
N ALA A 264 12.91 32.83 -13.28
CA ALA A 264 13.11 33.19 -14.67
C ALA A 264 12.60 34.62 -14.94
N LEU A 265 11.43 34.97 -14.40
CA LEU A 265 10.89 36.36 -14.55
C LEU A 265 11.78 37.39 -13.86
N VAL A 266 12.22 37.11 -12.61
CA VAL A 266 13.14 38.01 -11.89
C VAL A 266 14.46 38.16 -12.64
N ALA A 267 15.03 37.09 -13.16
CA ALA A 267 16.25 37.08 -13.94
C ALA A 267 16.10 37.92 -15.25
N LEU A 268 14.98 37.80 -15.95
CA LEU A 268 14.67 38.55 -17.16
C LEU A 268 14.57 40.05 -16.86
N LEU A 269 13.85 40.44 -15.79
CA LEU A 269 13.72 41.83 -15.37
C LEU A 269 15.09 42.42 -14.98
N TYR A 270 15.89 41.66 -14.25
CA TYR A 270 17.24 42.08 -13.86
C TYR A 270 18.18 42.21 -15.08
N ALA A 271 18.15 41.24 -15.98
CA ALA A 271 18.92 41.35 -17.25
C ALA A 271 18.52 42.57 -18.08
N SER A 272 17.22 42.81 -18.20
CA SER A 272 16.70 44.02 -18.91
C SER A 272 17.17 45.32 -18.24
N TRP A 273 17.18 45.35 -16.92
CA TRP A 273 17.71 46.47 -16.15
C TRP A 273 19.21 46.71 -16.41
N ILE A 274 20.03 45.64 -16.39
CA ILE A 274 21.47 45.73 -16.69
C ILE A 274 21.69 46.27 -18.08
N VAL A 275 21.00 45.77 -19.10
CA VAL A 275 21.11 46.21 -20.48
C VAL A 275 20.76 47.72 -20.59
N LEU A 276 19.64 48.14 -20.01
CA LEU A 276 19.21 49.54 -20.05
C LEU A 276 20.22 50.44 -19.32
N ARG A 277 20.69 50.06 -18.14
CA ARG A 277 21.71 50.80 -17.39
C ARG A 277 23.01 50.94 -18.17
N THR A 278 23.48 49.86 -18.80
CA THR A 278 24.72 49.85 -19.57
C THR A 278 24.62 50.77 -20.79
N LEU A 279 23.46 50.82 -21.46
CA LEU A 279 23.21 51.72 -22.60
C LEU A 279 23.15 53.19 -22.19
N LEU A 280 22.68 53.49 -20.97
CA LEU A 280 22.53 54.87 -20.50
C LEU A 280 23.79 55.45 -19.82
N TYR A 281 24.54 54.59 -19.09
CA TYR A 281 25.61 55.04 -18.18
C TYR A 281 26.99 54.40 -18.48
N GLY A 282 27.09 53.52 -19.49
CA GLY A 282 28.36 52.84 -19.80
C GLY A 282 28.63 51.61 -18.93
N VAL A 283 29.81 50.98 -19.11
CA VAL A 283 30.18 49.73 -18.49
C VAL A 283 31.00 49.94 -17.21
N ASP A 284 30.49 49.57 -16.05
CA ASP A 284 31.26 49.40 -14.80
C ASP A 284 31.66 47.93 -14.63
N VAL A 285 32.95 47.63 -14.47
CA VAL A 285 33.48 46.27 -14.38
C VAL A 285 34.00 45.85 -12.99
N PRO A 286 33.25 45.98 -11.90
CA PRO A 286 33.43 45.14 -10.74
C PRO A 286 32.21 44.21 -10.59
N GLY A 287 32.37 42.88 -10.68
CA GLY A 287 31.23 41.98 -10.55
C GLY A 287 31.56 40.50 -10.49
N TYR A 288 32.85 40.11 -10.45
CA TYR A 288 33.23 38.69 -10.44
C TYR A 288 32.62 37.89 -9.26
N ALA A 289 32.68 38.44 -8.04
CA ALA A 289 32.13 37.76 -6.86
C ALA A 289 30.61 37.60 -6.95
N SER A 290 29.89 38.61 -7.42
CA SER A 290 28.43 38.57 -7.61
C SER A 290 28.04 37.56 -8.69
N LEU A 291 28.76 37.53 -9.81
CA LEU A 291 28.54 36.61 -10.91
C LEU A 291 28.77 35.14 -10.43
N ALA A 292 29.92 34.91 -9.79
CA ALA A 292 30.23 33.55 -9.25
C ALA A 292 29.20 33.07 -8.24
N THR A 293 28.73 33.92 -7.33
CA THR A 293 27.70 33.61 -6.35
C THR A 293 26.37 33.27 -7.04
N LEU A 294 25.94 34.05 -8.03
CA LEU A 294 24.71 33.79 -8.78
C LEU A 294 24.78 32.45 -9.56
N VAL A 295 25.89 32.20 -10.24
CA VAL A 295 26.09 30.94 -10.98
C VAL A 295 26.05 29.77 -10.04
N LEU A 296 26.74 29.79 -8.90
CA LEU A 296 26.73 28.69 -7.91
C LEU A 296 25.34 28.50 -7.31
N PHE A 297 24.64 29.58 -6.95
CA PHE A 297 23.28 29.53 -6.40
C PHE A 297 22.29 28.89 -7.39
N PHE A 298 22.24 29.37 -8.63
CA PHE A 298 21.32 28.81 -9.62
C PHE A 298 21.71 27.40 -10.06
N SER A 299 23.01 27.05 -10.11
CA SER A 299 23.47 25.70 -10.37
C SER A 299 23.01 24.73 -9.25
N GLY A 300 23.12 25.14 -7.99
CA GLY A 300 22.62 24.36 -6.85
C GLY A 300 21.10 24.14 -6.93
N LEU A 301 20.34 25.21 -7.21
CA LEU A 301 18.90 25.14 -7.39
C LEU A 301 18.49 24.23 -8.56
N GLN A 302 19.25 24.28 -9.66
CA GLN A 302 19.03 23.39 -10.83
C GLN A 302 19.31 21.93 -10.49
N MET A 303 20.35 21.62 -9.70
CA MET A 303 20.62 20.25 -9.25
C MET A 303 19.48 19.68 -8.40
N ILE A 304 18.88 20.49 -7.51
CA ILE A 304 17.71 20.08 -6.72
C ILE A 304 16.52 19.80 -7.65
N SER A 305 16.27 20.64 -8.66
CA SER A 305 15.21 20.41 -9.66
C SER A 305 15.36 19.09 -10.39
N ILE A 306 16.60 18.81 -10.86
CA ILE A 306 16.93 17.56 -11.56
C ILE A 306 16.73 16.36 -10.62
N GLY A 307 17.11 16.48 -9.34
CA GLY A 307 16.88 15.46 -8.35
C GLY A 307 15.40 15.10 -8.16
N ILE A 308 14.54 16.11 -8.05
CA ILE A 308 13.08 15.91 -7.96
C ILE A 308 12.54 15.26 -9.23
N LEU A 309 12.95 15.75 -10.41
CA LEU A 309 12.55 15.15 -11.69
C LEU A 309 13.00 13.69 -11.79
N GLY A 310 14.23 13.39 -11.35
CA GLY A 310 14.79 12.05 -11.29
C GLY A 310 13.94 11.08 -10.46
N GLU A 311 13.40 11.52 -9.32
CA GLU A 311 12.53 10.71 -8.47
C GLU A 311 11.23 10.30 -9.20
N TYR A 312 10.59 11.23 -9.92
CA TYR A 312 9.40 10.91 -10.73
C TYR A 312 9.74 10.01 -11.93
N LEU A 313 10.89 10.26 -12.58
CA LEU A 313 11.35 9.43 -13.69
C LEU A 313 11.66 8.01 -13.24
N ALA A 314 12.26 7.83 -12.06
CA ALA A 314 12.52 6.52 -11.47
C ALA A 314 11.21 5.73 -11.23
N ARG A 315 10.15 6.40 -10.77
CA ARG A 315 8.83 5.76 -10.60
C ARG A 315 8.22 5.35 -11.94
N ILE A 316 8.23 6.22 -12.94
CA ILE A 316 7.78 5.90 -14.30
C ILE A 316 8.55 4.68 -14.82
N PHE A 317 9.86 4.63 -14.61
CA PHE A 317 10.70 3.51 -15.03
C PHE A 317 10.32 2.18 -14.33
N ILE A 318 9.96 2.20 -13.03
CA ILE A 318 9.47 1.02 -12.32
C ILE A 318 8.14 0.55 -12.90
N GLU A 319 7.21 1.48 -13.14
CA GLU A 319 5.90 1.19 -13.70
C GLU A 319 5.99 0.62 -15.13
N THR A 320 6.86 1.18 -15.98
CA THR A 320 7.02 0.76 -17.38
C THR A 320 7.69 -0.60 -17.54
N LYS A 321 8.52 -1.02 -16.57
CA LYS A 321 9.14 -2.37 -16.59
C LYS A 321 8.15 -3.51 -16.47
N ASN A 322 6.97 -3.26 -15.99
CA ASN A 322 5.89 -4.23 -15.80
C ASN A 322 6.33 -5.56 -15.15
N ARG A 323 7.27 -5.49 -14.19
CA ARG A 323 7.71 -6.66 -13.43
C ARG A 323 6.59 -7.14 -12.51
N PRO A 324 6.48 -8.47 -12.24
CA PRO A 324 5.51 -8.98 -11.28
C PRO A 324 5.77 -8.40 -9.89
N LEU A 325 4.69 -8.11 -9.15
CA LEU A 325 4.76 -7.59 -7.78
C LEU A 325 5.43 -8.58 -6.83
N TYR A 326 5.17 -9.87 -7.04
CA TYR A 326 5.73 -10.97 -6.27
C TYR A 326 5.84 -12.22 -7.15
N VAL A 327 6.61 -13.19 -6.68
CA VAL A 327 6.76 -14.52 -7.29
C VAL A 327 6.46 -15.54 -6.21
N VAL A 328 5.50 -16.44 -6.47
CA VAL A 328 5.16 -17.53 -5.56
C VAL A 328 6.13 -18.68 -5.77
N GLU A 329 6.78 -19.12 -4.70
CA GLU A 329 7.64 -20.32 -4.69
C GLU A 329 6.81 -21.58 -4.44
N ARG A 330 5.92 -21.54 -3.44
CA ARG A 330 5.11 -22.68 -3.00
C ARG A 330 3.76 -22.20 -2.47
N MET A 331 2.73 -23.01 -2.65
CA MET A 331 1.40 -22.77 -2.10
C MET A 331 0.73 -24.10 -1.80
N GLU A 332 -0.13 -24.12 -0.77
CA GLU A 332 -0.84 -25.33 -0.34
C GLU A 332 -2.32 -25.04 -0.05
N GLY A 333 -3.17 -26.05 -0.26
CA GLY A 333 -4.58 -25.99 0.07
C GLY A 333 -5.47 -25.25 -0.92
N PHE A 334 -4.95 -24.83 -2.09
CA PHE A 334 -5.74 -24.20 -3.13
C PHE A 334 -6.13 -25.21 -4.23
N ASP A 335 -7.35 -25.06 -4.73
CA ASP A 335 -7.82 -25.82 -5.89
C ASP A 335 -7.05 -25.39 -7.15
N ALA A 336 -6.57 -26.37 -7.95
CA ALA A 336 -5.80 -26.12 -9.15
C ALA A 336 -6.60 -25.30 -10.19
N ASP A 337 -7.87 -25.62 -10.41
CA ASP A 337 -8.72 -24.93 -11.38
C ASP A 337 -8.96 -23.48 -10.98
N TRP A 338 -9.12 -23.25 -9.66
CA TRP A 338 -9.27 -21.88 -9.14
C TRP A 338 -7.98 -21.07 -9.32
N VAL A 339 -6.81 -21.64 -9.04
CA VAL A 339 -5.50 -20.99 -9.22
C VAL A 339 -5.25 -20.63 -10.68
N VAL A 340 -5.56 -21.55 -11.61
CA VAL A 340 -5.46 -21.32 -13.07
C VAL A 340 -6.41 -20.22 -13.51
N GLY A 341 -7.63 -20.20 -13.01
CA GLY A 341 -8.60 -19.12 -13.27
C GLY A 341 -8.08 -17.76 -12.80
N GLN A 342 -7.37 -17.72 -11.67
CA GLN A 342 -6.70 -16.50 -11.19
C GLN A 342 -5.49 -16.12 -12.04
N SER A 343 -4.69 -17.09 -12.50
CA SER A 343 -3.49 -16.80 -13.31
C SER A 343 -3.81 -16.04 -14.60
N SER A 344 -4.96 -16.31 -15.21
CA SER A 344 -5.43 -15.58 -16.40
C SER A 344 -5.79 -14.11 -16.12
N ARG A 345 -6.11 -13.78 -14.86
CA ARG A 345 -6.41 -12.41 -14.39
C ARG A 345 -5.18 -11.68 -13.89
N LEU A 346 -4.19 -12.46 -13.44
CA LEU A 346 -2.93 -11.98 -12.88
C LEU A 346 -1.89 -11.68 -13.98
N VAL A 347 -2.28 -11.61 -15.26
CA VAL A 347 -1.40 -11.41 -16.42
C VAL A 347 -0.40 -10.28 -16.14
N GLY A 348 0.88 -10.69 -16.00
CA GLY A 348 2.01 -9.80 -15.73
C GLY A 348 2.31 -9.50 -14.27
N ASN A 349 1.47 -9.92 -13.30
CA ASN A 349 1.67 -9.58 -11.88
C ASN A 349 2.11 -10.74 -10.98
N VAL A 350 1.97 -11.99 -11.45
CA VAL A 350 2.27 -13.19 -10.65
C VAL A 350 2.97 -14.25 -11.50
N VAL A 351 3.99 -14.87 -10.92
CA VAL A 351 4.61 -16.09 -11.46
C VAL A 351 4.26 -17.20 -10.46
N LEU A 352 3.59 -18.24 -10.96
CA LEU A 352 3.24 -19.43 -10.16
C LEU A 352 4.41 -20.44 -10.13
N PRO A 353 4.49 -21.33 -9.11
CA PRO A 353 5.53 -22.32 -9.00
C PRO A 353 5.54 -23.32 -10.18
N ARG A 354 6.72 -23.88 -10.51
CA ARG A 354 6.84 -24.97 -11.47
C ARG A 354 6.14 -26.22 -10.93
N GLY A 355 5.27 -26.81 -11.74
CA GLY A 355 4.54 -28.04 -11.37
C GLY A 355 3.07 -27.83 -11.01
N TYR A 356 2.59 -26.59 -10.99
CA TYR A 356 1.15 -26.32 -10.97
C TYR A 356 0.59 -26.60 -12.38
N ASP A 357 0.42 -27.88 -12.69
CA ASP A 357 -0.12 -28.33 -13.99
C ASP A 357 -1.64 -28.43 -13.87
N SER A 358 -2.34 -27.62 -14.64
CA SER A 358 -3.80 -27.61 -14.74
C SER A 358 -4.40 -28.90 -15.34
N SER A 359 -3.56 -29.82 -15.81
CA SER A 359 -3.97 -31.08 -16.41
C SER A 359 -3.79 -32.30 -15.50
N ALA A 360 -3.18 -32.16 -14.32
CA ALA A 360 -3.00 -33.27 -13.39
C ALA A 360 -4.25 -33.44 -12.51
N PRO A 361 -4.90 -34.61 -12.49
CA PRO A 361 -5.96 -34.90 -11.53
C PRO A 361 -5.40 -34.88 -10.10
N PRO A 362 -6.20 -34.52 -9.09
CA PRO A 362 -5.77 -34.51 -7.70
C PRO A 362 -5.19 -35.88 -7.36
N GLN A 363 -3.91 -35.92 -6.99
CA GLN A 363 -3.33 -37.13 -6.41
C GLN A 363 -3.98 -37.29 -5.04
N LEU A 364 -4.99 -38.16 -4.97
CA LEU A 364 -5.45 -38.75 -3.73
C LEU A 364 -4.32 -39.66 -3.27
N ASP A 365 -3.52 -39.22 -2.32
CA ASP A 365 -2.57 -40.07 -1.63
C ASP A 365 -3.37 -41.16 -0.86
N PRO A 366 -2.88 -42.42 -0.88
CA PRO A 366 -3.58 -43.56 -0.36
C PRO A 366 -3.72 -43.62 1.16
#